data_82592f54c448632126a55d23641ccd26
#
_entry.id   82592f54c448632126a55d23641ccd26
#
_cell.length_a   1.000
_cell.length_b   1.000
_cell.length_c   1.000
_cell.angle_alpha   90.00
_cell.angle_beta   90.00
_cell.angle_gamma   90.00
#
_symmetry.space_group_name_H-M   'P 1'
#
loop_
_entity.id
_entity.type
_entity.pdbx_description
1 polymer ?
#
loop_
_entity_poly.entity_id
_entity_poly.type
_entity_poly.pdbx_seq_one_letter_code
_entity_poly.pdbx_strand_id
1 'polypeptide(L)'
;MGRTPHKKLMETDNDEDYALAWKALELVGMEGMANRKFNTLSGGERQRVLMARALTQQPEALILDEPTNHLDIQYQLQILRVVKSLGIEVFAAMHDLNLAIDYCDYLYVMSRGAVVAEGTPETILEPDLIRTVFGVESVLVDVPELKRKTIVFVC
;
A
#
# COMPACT_ATOMS: atom_id res chain seq x y z
N MET A 1 16.43 -14.10 -0.56
CA MET A 1 16.57 -12.66 -0.23
C MET A 1 15.55 -12.14 0.79
N GLY A 2 14.28 -12.54 0.75
CA GLY A 2 13.28 -12.10 1.75
C GLY A 2 13.60 -12.54 3.18
N ARG A 3 14.22 -13.67 3.37
CA ARG A 3 14.55 -14.23 4.69
C ARG A 3 15.93 -13.82 5.23
N THR A 4 16.71 -13.02 4.48
CA THR A 4 18.05 -12.58 4.89
C THR A 4 18.14 -12.00 6.31
N PRO A 5 17.17 -11.17 6.79
CA PRO A 5 17.23 -10.65 8.16
C PRO A 5 17.13 -11.71 9.26
N HIS A 6 16.58 -12.88 8.96
CA HIS A 6 16.38 -13.97 9.92
C HIS A 6 17.49 -15.02 9.88
N LYS A 7 18.52 -14.84 9.04
CA LYS A 7 19.56 -15.84 8.79
C LYS A 7 20.93 -15.39 9.30
N LYS A 8 21.70 -16.38 9.73
CA LYS A 8 23.12 -16.19 10.03
C LYS A 8 23.92 -16.07 8.74
N LEU A 9 25.11 -15.51 8.85
CA LEU A 9 26.04 -15.41 7.72
C LEU A 9 26.32 -16.81 7.15
N MET A 10 26.13 -17.00 5.83
CA MET A 10 26.29 -18.26 5.09
C MET A 10 25.22 -19.34 5.38
N GLU A 11 24.14 -19.02 6.08
CA GLU A 11 23.01 -19.95 6.24
C GLU A 11 22.22 -20.05 4.93
N THR A 12 22.00 -21.28 4.45
CA THR A 12 21.22 -21.56 3.25
C THR A 12 19.72 -21.48 3.52
N ASP A 13 18.94 -21.20 2.47
CA ASP A 13 17.48 -21.22 2.56
C ASP A 13 17.00 -22.67 2.76
N ASN A 14 16.00 -22.83 3.62
CA ASN A 14 15.35 -24.11 3.95
C ASN A 14 13.92 -24.17 3.40
N ASP A 15 13.23 -25.30 3.58
CA ASP A 15 11.88 -25.51 3.05
C ASP A 15 10.85 -24.51 3.63
N GLU A 16 11.02 -24.10 4.89
CA GLU A 16 10.16 -23.09 5.52
C GLU A 16 10.33 -21.72 4.86
N ASP A 17 11.55 -21.31 4.55
CA ASP A 17 11.83 -20.06 3.85
C ASP A 17 11.20 -20.05 2.46
N TYR A 18 11.27 -21.15 1.74
CA TYR A 18 10.62 -21.30 0.44
C TYR A 18 9.09 -21.26 0.56
N ALA A 19 8.51 -21.92 1.57
CA ALA A 19 7.07 -21.88 1.82
C ALA A 19 6.57 -20.46 2.13
N LEU A 20 7.30 -19.71 2.95
CA LEU A 20 6.99 -18.31 3.26
C LEU A 20 7.09 -17.41 2.02
N ALA A 21 8.12 -17.59 1.20
CA ALA A 21 8.28 -16.85 -0.04
C ALA A 21 7.16 -17.18 -1.04
N TRP A 22 6.78 -18.44 -1.15
CA TRP A 22 5.69 -18.85 -2.02
C TRP A 22 4.35 -18.25 -1.59
N LYS A 23 4.02 -18.35 -0.30
CA LYS A 23 2.80 -17.74 0.27
C LYS A 23 2.76 -16.23 0.03
N ALA A 24 3.89 -15.54 0.16
CA ALA A 24 3.97 -14.12 -0.11
C ALA A 24 3.74 -13.79 -1.60
N LEU A 25 4.25 -14.63 -2.53
CA LEU A 25 3.98 -14.47 -3.96
C LEU A 25 2.51 -14.70 -4.30
N GLU A 26 1.85 -15.68 -3.70
CA GLU A 26 0.41 -15.93 -3.87
C GLU A 26 -0.42 -14.71 -3.41
N LEU A 27 -0.10 -14.12 -2.24
CA LEU A 27 -0.80 -12.94 -1.73
C LEU A 27 -0.80 -11.76 -2.70
N VAL A 28 0.27 -11.60 -3.47
CA VAL A 28 0.41 -10.51 -4.46
C VAL A 28 0.11 -10.96 -5.91
N GLY A 29 -0.38 -12.19 -6.13
CA GLY A 29 -0.72 -12.73 -7.45
C GLY A 29 0.49 -12.89 -8.37
N MET A 30 1.63 -13.35 -7.84
CA MET A 30 2.89 -13.52 -8.59
C MET A 30 3.42 -14.96 -8.56
N GLU A 31 2.64 -15.93 -8.08
CA GLU A 31 3.03 -17.34 -8.03
C GLU A 31 3.40 -17.91 -9.39
N GLY A 32 2.65 -17.57 -10.44
CA GLY A 32 2.94 -17.98 -11.81
C GLY A 32 4.24 -17.41 -12.40
N MET A 33 4.83 -16.43 -11.73
CA MET A 33 6.06 -15.74 -12.15
C MET A 33 7.28 -16.10 -11.29
N ALA A 34 7.14 -17.02 -10.32
CA ALA A 34 8.18 -17.36 -9.34
C ALA A 34 9.54 -17.72 -9.95
N ASN A 35 9.54 -18.36 -11.13
CA ASN A 35 10.76 -18.77 -11.84
C ASN A 35 11.29 -17.73 -12.83
N ARG A 36 10.62 -16.57 -12.98
CA ARG A 36 11.10 -15.52 -13.90
C ARG A 36 12.22 -14.70 -13.27
N LYS A 37 13.12 -14.24 -14.11
CA LYS A 37 14.18 -13.30 -13.68
C LYS A 37 13.55 -11.94 -13.39
N PHE A 38 13.87 -11.33 -12.26
CA PHE A 38 13.33 -10.05 -11.79
C PHE A 38 13.46 -8.92 -12.85
N ASN A 39 14.56 -8.87 -13.58
CA ASN A 39 14.81 -7.85 -14.60
C ASN A 39 13.93 -8.01 -15.86
N THR A 40 13.25 -9.14 -16.05
CA THR A 40 12.32 -9.38 -17.17
C THR A 40 10.87 -9.03 -16.82
N LEU A 41 10.60 -8.64 -15.58
CA LEU A 41 9.28 -8.26 -15.10
C LEU A 41 8.96 -6.81 -15.47
N SER A 42 7.68 -6.52 -15.70
CA SER A 42 7.15 -5.17 -15.86
C SER A 42 7.30 -4.36 -14.55
N GLY A 43 7.09 -3.04 -14.59
CA GLY A 43 7.16 -2.17 -13.40
C GLY A 43 6.23 -2.63 -12.28
N GLY A 44 4.96 -2.87 -12.61
CA GLY A 44 3.97 -3.33 -11.62
C GLY A 44 4.26 -4.75 -11.09
N GLU A 45 4.73 -5.67 -11.93
CA GLU A 45 5.15 -7.00 -11.48
C GLU A 45 6.35 -6.92 -10.52
N ARG A 46 7.33 -6.05 -10.80
CA ARG A 46 8.47 -5.82 -9.90
C ARG A 46 8.01 -5.27 -8.55
N GLN A 47 7.09 -4.32 -8.55
CA GLN A 47 6.56 -3.74 -7.32
C GLN A 47 5.85 -4.79 -6.45
N ARG A 48 5.03 -5.66 -7.07
CA ARG A 48 4.40 -6.79 -6.37
C ARG A 48 5.41 -7.79 -5.81
N VAL A 49 6.48 -8.10 -6.56
CA VAL A 49 7.57 -8.96 -6.05
C VAL A 49 8.33 -8.30 -4.89
N LEU A 50 8.54 -6.98 -4.93
CA LEU A 50 9.15 -6.25 -3.81
C LEU A 50 8.25 -6.29 -2.57
N MET A 51 6.94 -6.16 -2.75
CA MET A 51 5.96 -6.36 -1.66
C MET A 51 6.03 -7.78 -1.10
N ALA A 52 6.00 -8.81 -1.95
CA ALA A 52 6.15 -10.20 -1.52
C ALA A 52 7.45 -10.42 -0.74
N ARG A 53 8.54 -9.81 -1.17
CA ARG A 53 9.82 -9.84 -0.45
C ARG A 53 9.71 -9.23 0.95
N ALA A 54 9.03 -8.10 1.10
CA ALA A 54 8.81 -7.46 2.39
C ALA A 54 7.95 -8.36 3.30
N LEU A 55 6.87 -8.92 2.78
CA LEU A 55 5.99 -9.85 3.51
C LEU A 55 6.70 -11.14 3.96
N THR A 56 7.61 -11.66 3.13
CA THR A 56 8.43 -12.85 3.47
C THR A 56 9.31 -12.60 4.71
N GLN A 57 9.61 -11.36 5.04
CA GLN A 57 10.36 -11.00 6.25
C GLN A 57 9.52 -11.13 7.52
N GLN A 58 8.21 -11.31 7.42
CA GLN A 58 7.28 -11.33 8.56
C GLN A 58 7.48 -10.10 9.48
N PRO A 59 7.37 -8.87 8.93
CA PRO A 59 7.66 -7.66 9.70
C PRO A 59 6.61 -7.41 10.76
N GLU A 60 7.00 -6.77 11.87
CA GLU A 60 6.09 -6.25 12.89
C GLU A 60 5.48 -4.89 12.48
N ALA A 61 6.20 -4.16 11.65
CA ALA A 61 5.73 -2.90 11.05
C ALA A 61 6.19 -2.79 9.59
N LEU A 62 5.41 -2.10 8.74
CA LEU A 62 5.68 -1.96 7.31
C LEU A 62 5.64 -0.48 6.91
N ILE A 63 6.69 -0.03 6.25
CA ILE A 63 6.74 1.31 5.65
C ILE A 63 6.64 1.15 4.14
N LEU A 64 5.66 1.84 3.54
CA LEU A 64 5.35 1.78 2.12
C LEU A 64 5.45 3.18 1.50
N ASP A 65 6.23 3.29 0.46
CA ASP A 65 6.35 4.51 -0.33
C ASP A 65 5.58 4.31 -1.66
N GLU A 66 4.47 5.02 -1.80
CA GLU A 66 3.56 4.95 -2.96
C GLU A 66 3.23 3.51 -3.41
N PRO A 67 2.68 2.65 -2.53
CA PRO A 67 2.52 1.22 -2.81
C PRO A 67 1.60 0.90 -4.00
N THR A 68 0.81 1.86 -4.43
CA THR A 68 -0.16 1.73 -5.54
C THR A 68 0.33 2.31 -6.85
N ASN A 69 1.49 2.98 -6.86
CA ASN A 69 2.00 3.64 -8.04
C ASN A 69 2.35 2.63 -9.15
N HIS A 70 2.09 2.97 -10.42
CA HIS A 70 2.32 2.13 -11.60
C HIS A 70 1.59 0.77 -11.61
N LEU A 71 0.57 0.60 -10.77
CA LEU A 71 -0.28 -0.59 -10.77
C LEU A 71 -1.63 -0.30 -11.44
N ASP A 72 -2.16 -1.30 -12.15
CA ASP A 72 -3.56 -1.27 -12.58
C ASP A 72 -4.48 -1.30 -11.37
N ILE A 73 -5.69 -0.74 -11.50
CA ILE A 73 -6.68 -0.60 -10.41
C ILE A 73 -6.91 -1.93 -9.67
N GLN A 74 -7.00 -3.05 -10.39
CA GLN A 74 -7.17 -4.37 -9.78
C GLN A 74 -6.05 -4.68 -8.79
N TYR A 75 -4.79 -4.44 -9.17
CA TYR A 75 -3.63 -4.74 -8.35
C TYR A 75 -3.42 -3.71 -7.23
N GLN A 76 -3.78 -2.44 -7.44
CA GLN A 76 -3.83 -1.44 -6.37
C GLN A 76 -4.71 -1.91 -5.23
N LEU A 77 -5.96 -2.29 -5.55
CA LEU A 77 -6.92 -2.77 -4.56
C LEU A 77 -6.48 -4.09 -3.91
N GLN A 78 -5.85 -4.99 -4.68
CA GLN A 78 -5.32 -6.23 -4.13
C GLN A 78 -4.23 -5.97 -3.08
N ILE A 79 -3.24 -5.14 -3.39
CA ILE A 79 -2.14 -4.79 -2.47
C ILE A 79 -2.68 -4.14 -1.20
N LEU A 80 -3.60 -3.17 -1.31
CA LEU A 80 -4.16 -2.50 -0.15
C LEU A 80 -4.99 -3.45 0.73
N ARG A 81 -5.75 -4.39 0.14
CA ARG A 81 -6.45 -5.43 0.90
C ARG A 81 -5.48 -6.37 1.63
N VAL A 82 -4.40 -6.78 0.96
CA VAL A 82 -3.35 -7.60 1.59
C VAL A 82 -2.77 -6.85 2.76
N VAL A 83 -2.35 -5.60 2.57
CA VAL A 83 -1.78 -4.76 3.63
C VAL A 83 -2.74 -4.63 4.81
N LYS A 84 -4.01 -4.33 4.57
CA LYS A 84 -5.03 -4.20 5.62
C LYS A 84 -5.27 -5.53 6.38
N SER A 85 -5.07 -6.67 5.72
CA SER A 85 -5.25 -8.00 6.34
C SER A 85 -4.07 -8.47 7.18
N LEU A 86 -2.92 -7.77 7.17
CA LEU A 86 -1.71 -8.21 7.88
C LEU A 86 -1.85 -8.12 9.41
N GLY A 87 -2.68 -7.22 9.92
CA GLY A 87 -2.85 -6.99 11.36
C GLY A 87 -1.60 -6.46 12.06
N ILE A 88 -0.75 -5.74 11.33
CA ILE A 88 0.47 -5.09 11.82
C ILE A 88 0.36 -3.58 11.59
N GLU A 89 1.26 -2.82 12.21
CA GLU A 89 1.37 -1.38 11.97
C GLU A 89 1.87 -1.10 10.56
N VAL A 90 1.14 -0.25 9.81
CA VAL A 90 1.52 0.13 8.46
C VAL A 90 1.54 1.64 8.32
N PHE A 91 2.66 2.17 7.87
CA PHE A 91 2.83 3.57 7.52
C PHE A 91 3.03 3.68 6.00
N ALA A 92 2.11 4.35 5.31
CA ALA A 92 2.14 4.45 3.86
C ALA A 92 2.08 5.90 3.38
N ALA A 93 2.98 6.29 2.47
CA ALA A 93 2.83 7.51 1.70
C ALA A 93 1.85 7.26 0.55
N MET A 94 0.76 8.03 0.50
CA MET A 94 -0.29 7.88 -0.50
C MET A 94 -0.60 9.23 -1.15
N HIS A 95 -0.97 9.20 -2.42
CA HIS A 95 -1.39 10.40 -3.18
C HIS A 95 -2.84 10.31 -3.68
N ASP A 96 -3.47 9.14 -3.62
CA ASP A 96 -4.87 8.95 -3.93
C ASP A 96 -5.72 9.11 -2.66
N LEU A 97 -6.48 10.21 -2.59
CA LEU A 97 -7.28 10.57 -1.42
C LEU A 97 -8.44 9.59 -1.20
N ASN A 98 -9.05 9.06 -2.27
CA ASN A 98 -10.13 8.09 -2.13
C ASN A 98 -9.61 6.74 -1.63
N LEU A 99 -8.45 6.29 -2.10
CA LEU A 99 -7.80 5.11 -1.53
C LEU A 99 -7.38 5.33 -0.07
N ALA A 100 -6.95 6.53 0.29
CA ALA A 100 -6.63 6.86 1.69
C ALA A 100 -7.88 6.79 2.58
N ILE A 101 -9.05 7.28 2.13
CA ILE A 101 -10.32 7.14 2.83
C ILE A 101 -10.67 5.67 3.07
N ASP A 102 -10.44 4.81 2.07
CA ASP A 102 -10.88 3.41 2.11
C ASP A 102 -10.00 2.50 2.96
N TYR A 103 -8.72 2.81 3.02
CA TYR A 103 -7.73 1.87 3.54
C TYR A 103 -6.95 2.35 4.75
N CYS A 104 -6.92 3.67 5.03
CA CYS A 104 -6.20 4.21 6.18
C CYS A 104 -7.14 4.45 7.36
N ASP A 105 -6.66 4.14 8.57
CA ASP A 105 -7.40 4.39 9.81
C ASP A 105 -7.08 5.80 10.36
N TYR A 106 -5.90 6.33 10.02
CA TYR A 106 -5.44 7.67 10.43
C TYR A 106 -4.56 8.28 9.34
N LEU A 107 -4.67 9.59 9.15
CA LEU A 107 -3.95 10.34 8.12
C LEU A 107 -3.12 11.47 8.72
N TYR A 108 -1.93 11.67 8.17
CA TYR A 108 -1.12 12.87 8.31
C TYR A 108 -1.06 13.57 6.94
N VAL A 109 -1.68 14.73 6.84
CA VAL A 109 -1.63 15.54 5.61
C VAL A 109 -0.39 16.42 5.65
N MET A 110 0.47 16.25 4.66
CA MET A 110 1.72 16.98 4.57
C MET A 110 1.69 18.03 3.47
N SER A 111 2.22 19.21 3.78
CA SER A 111 2.46 20.28 2.80
C SER A 111 3.79 20.96 3.09
N ARG A 112 4.61 21.13 2.06
CA ARG A 112 5.92 21.83 2.15
C ARG A 112 6.82 21.31 3.28
N GLY A 113 6.81 19.99 3.50
CA GLY A 113 7.63 19.35 4.52
C GLY A 113 7.10 19.42 5.96
N ALA A 114 5.89 19.93 6.18
CA ALA A 114 5.25 20.00 7.49
C ALA A 114 3.90 19.26 7.49
N VAL A 115 3.52 18.69 8.64
CA VAL A 115 2.17 18.17 8.87
C VAL A 115 1.24 19.38 9.08
N VAL A 116 0.21 19.49 8.23
CA VAL A 116 -0.74 20.59 8.25
C VAL A 116 -2.11 20.20 8.80
N ALA A 117 -2.42 18.90 8.78
CA ALA A 117 -3.61 18.32 9.41
C ALA A 117 -3.34 16.85 9.76
N GLU A 118 -3.99 16.35 10.80
CA GLU A 118 -3.96 14.94 11.19
C GLU A 118 -5.30 14.52 11.80
N GLY A 119 -5.67 13.25 11.61
CA GLY A 119 -6.92 12.69 12.11
C GLY A 119 -7.41 11.50 11.29
N THR A 120 -8.63 11.04 11.59
CA THR A 120 -9.26 10.03 10.75
C THR A 120 -9.66 10.63 9.39
N PRO A 121 -9.75 9.83 8.32
CA PRO A 121 -10.15 10.33 7.00
C PRO A 121 -11.43 11.15 7.02
N GLU A 122 -12.43 10.71 7.80
CA GLU A 122 -13.74 11.35 7.89
C GLU A 122 -13.68 12.74 8.56
N THR A 123 -12.69 12.97 9.42
CA THR A 123 -12.58 14.21 10.19
C THR A 123 -11.75 15.28 9.51
N ILE A 124 -10.79 14.90 8.66
CA ILE A 124 -9.84 15.86 8.11
C ILE A 124 -9.96 16.08 6.61
N LEU A 125 -10.51 15.12 5.85
CA LEU A 125 -10.63 15.26 4.39
C LEU A 125 -11.87 16.08 4.04
N GLU A 126 -11.74 17.40 4.23
CA GLU A 126 -12.78 18.39 3.89
C GLU A 126 -12.39 19.18 2.62
N PRO A 127 -13.37 19.69 1.85
CA PRO A 127 -13.09 20.44 0.62
C PRO A 127 -12.15 21.61 0.79
N ASP A 128 -12.23 22.35 1.91
CA ASP A 128 -11.33 23.48 2.18
C ASP A 128 -9.89 23.07 2.41
N LEU A 129 -9.64 21.96 3.10
CA LEU A 129 -8.30 21.40 3.25
C LEU A 129 -7.76 20.94 1.90
N ILE A 130 -8.58 20.23 1.12
CA ILE A 130 -8.20 19.71 -0.20
C ILE A 130 -7.83 20.86 -1.13
N ARG A 131 -8.63 21.94 -1.18
CA ARG A 131 -8.33 23.13 -1.95
C ARG A 131 -7.03 23.78 -1.50
N THR A 132 -6.82 23.92 -0.20
CA THR A 132 -5.65 24.62 0.36
C THR A 132 -4.35 23.85 0.12
N VAL A 133 -4.38 22.52 0.28
CA VAL A 133 -3.17 21.68 0.23
C VAL A 133 -2.87 21.20 -1.18
N PHE A 134 -3.90 20.77 -1.91
CA PHE A 134 -3.76 20.14 -3.23
C PHE A 134 -4.10 21.08 -4.39
N GLY A 135 -4.69 22.25 -4.11
CA GLY A 135 -5.01 23.26 -5.13
C GLY A 135 -6.17 22.88 -6.05
N VAL A 136 -7.04 21.96 -5.64
CA VAL A 136 -8.16 21.47 -6.44
C VAL A 136 -9.49 21.66 -5.71
N GLU A 137 -10.54 22.05 -6.46
CA GLU A 137 -11.90 22.10 -5.94
C GLU A 137 -12.47 20.70 -5.83
N SER A 138 -13.21 20.44 -4.76
CA SER A 138 -13.80 19.13 -4.51
C SER A 138 -15.11 19.23 -3.74
N VAL A 139 -15.92 18.17 -3.84
CA VAL A 139 -17.11 17.98 -3.01
C VAL A 139 -17.04 16.59 -2.38
N LEU A 140 -17.56 16.46 -1.16
CA LEU A 140 -17.76 15.18 -0.51
C LEU A 140 -19.15 14.68 -0.83
N VAL A 141 -19.23 13.49 -1.41
CA VAL A 141 -20.46 12.83 -1.76
C VAL A 141 -20.65 11.59 -0.89
N ASP A 142 -21.79 11.51 -0.22
CA ASP A 142 -22.17 10.29 0.50
C ASP A 142 -22.53 9.19 -0.50
N VAL A 143 -21.96 8.01 -0.33
CA VAL A 143 -22.25 6.79 -1.08
C VAL A 143 -22.91 5.79 -0.13
N PRO A 144 -24.26 5.79 -0.02
CA PRO A 144 -24.98 5.00 0.99
C PRO A 144 -24.73 3.50 0.88
N GLU A 145 -24.55 2.99 -0.34
CA GLU A 145 -24.29 1.58 -0.63
C GLU A 145 -22.94 1.13 -0.04
N LEU A 146 -21.98 2.04 0.07
CA LEU A 146 -20.66 1.77 0.61
C LEU A 146 -20.50 2.25 2.07
N LYS A 147 -21.54 2.92 2.62
CA LYS A 147 -21.55 3.54 3.96
C LYS A 147 -20.34 4.46 4.20
N ARG A 148 -19.94 5.22 3.18
CA ARG A 148 -18.79 6.12 3.22
C ARG A 148 -18.98 7.34 2.35
N LYS A 149 -18.13 8.35 2.58
CA LYS A 149 -17.98 9.50 1.69
C LYS A 149 -16.91 9.23 0.64
N THR A 150 -17.05 9.83 -0.52
CA THR A 150 -16.03 9.86 -1.56
C THR A 150 -15.76 11.29 -1.99
N ILE A 151 -14.54 11.57 -2.38
CA ILE A 151 -14.14 12.88 -2.91
C ILE A 151 -14.38 12.87 -4.42
N VAL A 152 -15.15 13.85 -4.88
CA VAL A 152 -15.33 14.13 -6.31
C VAL A 152 -14.64 15.46 -6.60
N PHE A 153 -13.63 15.42 -7.48
CA PHE A 153 -12.94 16.62 -7.92
C PHE A 153 -13.79 17.36 -8.96
N VAL A 154 -13.83 18.69 -8.83
CA VAL A 154 -14.58 19.58 -9.73
C VAL A 154 -13.60 20.29 -10.64
N CYS A 155 -13.82 20.22 -11.96
CA CYS A 155 -13.03 20.91 -12.97
C CYS A 155 -13.64 22.27 -13.33
#